data_dfb0fcd65eae1093b3601270ca543d9a
#
_entry.id   dfb0fcd65eae1093b3601270ca543d9a
#
_cell.length_a   1.000
_cell.length_b   1.000
_cell.length_c   1.000
_cell.angle_alpha   90.00
_cell.angle_beta   90.00
_cell.angle_gamma   90.00
#
_symmetry.space_group_name_H-M   'P 1'
#
loop_
_entity.id
_entity.type
_entity.pdbx_description
1 polymer ?
#
loop_
_entity_poly.entity_id
_entity_poly.type
_entity_poly.pdbx_seq_one_letter_code
_entity_poly.pdbx_strand_id
1 'polypeptide(L)'
;QEITNEFLDSFDEEKLMKLSDWMNNGAFQTIQEFKKLSKEEQKDIIEYLMEFTAYEEVEVKGRYYLLVHAGLGDFSEEKSLDEYDVNDFVWKRPDWDIPYFTDPNKFVVVGHTPTLGINGKPEIFYKNNFIAIDCGACFENGTLACLCLDTMEEFYV
;
A
#
# COMPACT_ATOMS: atom_id res chain seq x y z
N GLN A 1 -36.14 -13.21 9.50
CA GLN A 1 -35.29 -14.00 10.44
C GLN A 1 -35.03 -13.10 11.64
N GLU A 2 -35.47 -13.54 12.83
CA GLU A 2 -35.09 -12.87 14.09
C GLU A 2 -33.61 -13.00 14.27
N ILE A 3 -32.93 -11.86 14.44
CA ILE A 3 -31.52 -11.82 14.82
C ILE A 3 -31.47 -12.19 16.30
N THR A 4 -30.94 -13.36 16.62
CA THR A 4 -30.82 -13.81 18.00
C THR A 4 -29.68 -13.08 18.71
N ASN A 5 -29.78 -12.90 20.02
CA ASN A 5 -28.70 -12.30 20.83
C ASN A 5 -27.40 -13.09 20.68
N GLU A 6 -27.44 -14.43 20.58
CA GLU A 6 -26.27 -15.26 20.30
C GLU A 6 -25.56 -14.92 18.97
N PHE A 7 -26.33 -14.50 17.97
CA PHE A 7 -25.77 -14.03 16.69
C PHE A 7 -25.07 -12.67 16.87
N LEU A 8 -25.67 -11.75 17.62
CA LEU A 8 -25.07 -10.45 17.93
C LEU A 8 -23.81 -10.59 18.81
N ASP A 9 -23.84 -11.48 19.79
CA ASP A 9 -22.69 -11.75 20.69
C ASP A 9 -21.53 -12.42 19.94
N SER A 10 -21.76 -13.00 18.77
CA SER A 10 -20.71 -13.59 17.93
C SER A 10 -19.93 -12.55 17.11
N PHE A 11 -20.41 -11.32 17.02
CA PHE A 11 -19.75 -10.23 16.32
C PHE A 11 -18.73 -9.53 17.25
N ASP A 12 -17.48 -9.68 16.90
CA ASP A 12 -16.38 -8.93 17.46
C ASP A 12 -16.45 -7.47 16.92
N GLU A 13 -16.57 -6.51 17.82
CA GLU A 13 -16.67 -5.07 17.46
C GLU A 13 -15.48 -4.63 16.59
N GLU A 14 -14.29 -5.13 16.88
CA GLU A 14 -13.09 -4.83 16.09
C GLU A 14 -13.22 -5.32 14.65
N LYS A 15 -13.75 -6.53 14.44
CA LYS A 15 -13.98 -7.08 13.10
C LYS A 15 -15.06 -6.31 12.34
N LEU A 16 -16.11 -5.85 13.05
CA LEU A 16 -17.14 -5.01 12.44
C LEU A 16 -16.60 -3.66 12.03
N MET A 17 -15.76 -3.03 12.84
CA MET A 17 -15.08 -1.78 12.48
C MET A 17 -14.19 -1.95 11.25
N LYS A 18 -13.32 -2.97 11.24
CA LYS A 18 -12.46 -3.29 10.09
C LYS A 18 -13.27 -3.54 8.82
N LEU A 19 -14.38 -4.27 8.92
CA LEU A 19 -15.27 -4.49 7.78
C LEU A 19 -15.92 -3.20 7.30
N SER A 20 -16.37 -2.34 8.23
CA SER A 20 -16.95 -1.04 7.90
C SER A 20 -15.95 -0.14 7.18
N ASP A 21 -14.72 -0.07 7.69
CA ASP A 21 -13.64 0.70 7.08
C ASP A 21 -13.31 0.17 5.67
N TRP A 22 -13.22 -1.14 5.52
CA TRP A 22 -13.01 -1.76 4.21
C TRP A 22 -14.14 -1.46 3.24
N MET A 23 -15.40 -1.54 3.70
CA MET A 23 -16.57 -1.20 2.88
C MET A 23 -16.54 0.27 2.42
N ASN A 24 -16.13 1.19 3.30
CA ASN A 24 -15.98 2.62 2.97
C ASN A 24 -14.86 2.87 1.95
N ASN A 25 -13.88 1.97 1.89
CA ASN A 25 -12.78 1.99 0.91
C ASN A 25 -13.06 1.17 -0.37
N GLY A 26 -14.33 0.91 -0.70
CA GLY A 26 -14.72 0.31 -1.98
C GLY A 26 -14.77 -1.22 -2.00
N ALA A 27 -14.70 -1.91 -0.84
CA ALA A 27 -14.70 -3.37 -0.77
C ALA A 27 -15.96 -4.05 -1.31
N PHE A 28 -17.06 -3.31 -1.49
CA PHE A 28 -18.36 -3.90 -1.88
C PHE A 28 -18.24 -4.78 -3.13
N GLN A 29 -17.60 -4.27 -4.18
CA GLN A 29 -17.44 -5.03 -5.44
C GLN A 29 -16.60 -6.29 -5.21
N THR A 30 -15.49 -6.18 -4.50
CA THR A 30 -14.61 -7.30 -4.17
C THR A 30 -15.35 -8.39 -3.39
N ILE A 31 -16.14 -8.01 -2.38
CA ILE A 31 -16.95 -8.95 -1.59
C ILE A 31 -18.01 -9.64 -2.47
N GLN A 32 -18.65 -8.91 -3.39
CA GLN A 32 -19.66 -9.49 -4.28
C GLN A 32 -19.04 -10.52 -5.25
N GLU A 33 -17.87 -10.22 -5.80
CA GLU A 33 -17.16 -11.16 -6.68
C GLU A 33 -16.63 -12.37 -5.90
N PHE A 34 -16.02 -12.16 -4.74
CA PHE A 34 -15.52 -13.22 -3.87
C PHE A 34 -16.62 -14.22 -3.45
N LYS A 35 -17.84 -13.74 -3.18
CA LYS A 35 -18.99 -14.59 -2.83
C LYS A 35 -19.46 -15.52 -3.95
N LYS A 36 -19.14 -15.21 -5.21
CA LYS A 36 -19.50 -16.05 -6.37
C LYS A 36 -18.58 -17.26 -6.55
N LEU A 37 -17.41 -17.21 -5.94
CA LEU A 37 -16.38 -18.24 -6.02
C LEU A 37 -16.75 -19.49 -5.22
N SER A 38 -16.25 -20.63 -5.63
CA SER A 38 -16.32 -21.87 -4.86
C SER A 38 -15.53 -21.73 -3.54
N LYS A 39 -15.76 -22.62 -2.58
CA LYS A 39 -15.05 -22.59 -1.32
C LYS A 39 -13.54 -22.86 -1.47
N GLU A 40 -13.17 -23.64 -2.47
CA GLU A 40 -11.78 -23.93 -2.81
C GLU A 40 -11.09 -22.67 -3.34
N GLU A 41 -11.68 -22.00 -4.34
CA GLU A 41 -11.15 -20.73 -4.87
C GLU A 41 -11.07 -19.62 -3.80
N GLN A 42 -12.07 -19.52 -2.91
CA GLN A 42 -12.05 -18.59 -1.79
C GLN A 42 -10.86 -18.86 -0.86
N LYS A 43 -10.58 -20.14 -0.58
CA LYS A 43 -9.45 -20.56 0.26
C LYS A 43 -8.12 -20.21 -0.41
N ASP A 44 -7.97 -20.56 -1.69
CA ASP A 44 -6.74 -20.29 -2.46
C ASP A 44 -6.42 -18.79 -2.51
N ILE A 45 -7.44 -17.93 -2.70
CA ILE A 45 -7.25 -16.48 -2.66
C ILE A 45 -6.81 -16.01 -1.29
N ILE A 46 -7.40 -16.53 -0.21
CA ILE A 46 -7.00 -16.14 1.16
C ILE A 46 -5.56 -16.57 1.42
N GLU A 47 -5.18 -17.80 1.06
CA GLU A 47 -3.82 -18.30 1.22
C GLU A 47 -2.82 -17.44 0.43
N TYR A 48 -3.14 -17.07 -0.81
CA TYR A 48 -2.33 -16.16 -1.61
C TYR A 48 -2.16 -14.78 -0.96
N LEU A 49 -3.24 -14.19 -0.42
CA LEU A 49 -3.18 -12.88 0.25
C LEU A 49 -2.36 -12.93 1.54
N MET A 50 -2.30 -14.08 2.22
CA MET A 50 -1.48 -14.27 3.42
C MET A 50 0.03 -14.32 3.13
N GLU A 51 0.43 -14.48 1.87
CA GLU A 51 1.83 -14.42 1.44
C GLU A 51 2.32 -12.98 1.22
N PHE A 52 1.41 -12.00 1.23
CA PHE A 52 1.77 -10.60 1.02
C PHE A 52 2.56 -10.04 2.20
N THR A 53 3.64 -9.36 1.89
CA THR A 53 4.48 -8.65 2.86
C THR A 53 4.02 -7.20 3.00
N ALA A 54 4.29 -6.58 4.14
CA ALA A 54 3.98 -5.17 4.37
C ALA A 54 4.98 -4.24 3.66
N TYR A 55 6.19 -4.73 3.42
CA TYR A 55 7.28 -4.04 2.73
C TYR A 55 8.21 -5.04 2.05
N GLU A 56 9.03 -4.56 1.14
CA GLU A 56 10.14 -5.30 0.54
C GLU A 56 11.41 -4.45 0.55
N GLU A 57 12.53 -5.09 0.79
CA GLU A 57 13.87 -4.48 0.72
C GLU A 57 14.62 -5.08 -0.46
N VAL A 58 15.03 -4.26 -1.40
CA VAL A 58 15.79 -4.73 -2.56
C VAL A 58 17.05 -3.91 -2.77
N GLU A 59 18.14 -4.57 -3.14
CA GLU A 59 19.37 -3.91 -3.54
C GLU A 59 19.58 -4.07 -5.04
N VAL A 60 19.70 -2.95 -5.75
CA VAL A 60 19.92 -2.90 -7.19
C VAL A 60 21.09 -2.00 -7.50
N LYS A 61 22.16 -2.56 -8.09
CA LYS A 61 23.38 -1.82 -8.48
C LYS A 61 23.99 -0.96 -7.36
N GLY A 62 24.00 -1.49 -6.14
CA GLY A 62 24.56 -0.82 -4.96
C GLY A 62 23.68 0.30 -4.40
N ARG A 63 22.42 0.36 -4.82
CA ARG A 63 21.39 1.22 -4.24
C ARG A 63 20.40 0.36 -3.47
N TYR A 64 20.03 0.80 -2.30
CA TYR A 64 18.99 0.19 -1.47
C TYR A 64 17.63 0.84 -1.76
N TYR A 65 16.61 0.02 -1.89
CA TYR A 65 15.22 0.47 -2.06
C TYR A 65 14.33 -0.21 -1.03
N LEU A 66 13.63 0.58 -0.24
CA LEU A 66 12.53 0.13 0.59
C LEU A 66 11.23 0.34 -0.19
N LEU A 67 10.55 -0.75 -0.53
CA LEU A 67 9.27 -0.72 -1.26
C LEU A 67 8.15 -0.84 -0.25
N VAL A 68 7.26 0.14 -0.19
CA VAL A 68 6.11 0.15 0.73
C VAL A 68 4.87 0.69 0.02
N HIS A 69 3.66 0.35 0.52
CA HIS A 69 2.44 0.83 -0.10
C HIS A 69 2.26 2.35 0.02
N ALA A 70 2.30 2.91 1.22
CA ALA A 70 2.03 4.34 1.45
C ALA A 70 3.23 5.13 1.96
N GLY A 71 3.98 4.58 2.89
CA GLY A 71 5.12 5.20 3.54
C GLY A 71 5.39 4.50 4.88
N LEU A 72 6.00 5.22 5.82
CA LEU A 72 6.10 4.80 7.22
C LEU A 72 5.77 5.99 8.12
N GLY A 73 4.93 5.76 9.13
CA GLY A 73 4.68 6.75 10.16
C GLY A 73 5.85 6.83 11.14
N ASP A 74 6.26 8.06 11.46
CA ASP A 74 7.32 8.33 12.44
C ASP A 74 8.60 7.52 12.18
N PHE A 75 9.06 7.50 10.92
CA PHE A 75 10.23 6.74 10.51
C PHE A 75 11.50 7.19 11.24
N SER A 76 12.30 6.21 11.66
CA SER A 76 13.65 6.40 12.20
C SER A 76 14.59 5.33 11.64
N GLU A 77 15.77 5.72 11.16
CA GLU A 77 16.80 4.78 10.71
C GLU A 77 17.31 3.85 11.83
N GLU A 78 17.09 4.22 13.09
CA GLU A 78 17.50 3.43 14.26
C GLU A 78 16.49 2.35 14.63
N LYS A 79 15.25 2.47 14.14
CA LYS A 79 14.15 1.55 14.42
C LYS A 79 14.10 0.45 13.37
N SER A 80 14.06 -0.82 13.79
CA SER A 80 13.87 -1.94 12.87
C SER A 80 12.49 -1.87 12.18
N LEU A 81 12.42 -2.27 10.92
CA LEU A 81 11.16 -2.32 10.17
C LEU A 81 10.12 -3.24 10.83
N ASP A 82 10.55 -4.29 11.51
CA ASP A 82 9.67 -5.23 12.24
C ASP A 82 8.99 -4.61 13.47
N GLU A 83 9.44 -3.44 13.91
CA GLU A 83 8.83 -2.72 15.05
C GLU A 83 7.70 -1.77 14.63
N TYR A 84 7.42 -1.66 13.32
CA TYR A 84 6.31 -0.88 12.79
C TYR A 84 5.06 -1.73 12.63
N ASP A 85 3.89 -1.13 12.86
CA ASP A 85 2.60 -1.77 12.59
C ASP A 85 2.29 -1.76 11.08
N VAL A 86 1.52 -2.72 10.61
CA VAL A 86 1.11 -2.78 9.19
C VAL A 86 0.44 -1.48 8.72
N ASN A 87 -0.30 -0.80 9.60
CA ASN A 87 -0.94 0.48 9.28
C ASN A 87 0.08 1.61 9.00
N ASP A 88 1.28 1.52 9.58
CA ASP A 88 2.34 2.48 9.28
C ASP A 88 2.79 2.38 7.82
N PHE A 89 2.81 1.16 7.26
CA PHE A 89 3.19 0.91 5.86
C PHE A 89 2.07 1.21 4.86
N VAL A 90 0.80 1.00 5.23
CA VAL A 90 -0.32 1.03 4.27
C VAL A 90 -1.16 2.31 4.31
N TRP A 91 -1.06 3.13 5.37
CA TRP A 91 -1.86 4.34 5.53
C TRP A 91 -1.06 5.62 5.74
N LYS A 92 0.12 5.54 6.39
CA LYS A 92 0.90 6.73 6.74
C LYS A 92 1.62 7.27 5.51
N ARG A 93 1.40 8.55 5.24
CA ARG A 93 2.08 9.27 4.15
C ARG A 93 3.37 9.88 4.65
N PRO A 94 4.45 9.87 3.86
CA PRO A 94 5.68 10.56 4.23
C PRO A 94 5.50 12.08 4.21
N ASP A 95 6.29 12.77 5.00
CA ASP A 95 6.58 14.18 4.76
C ASP A 95 7.67 14.26 3.68
N TRP A 96 7.31 14.69 2.49
CA TRP A 96 8.21 14.77 1.33
C TRP A 96 9.42 15.68 1.54
N ASP A 97 9.37 16.58 2.53
CA ASP A 97 10.44 17.52 2.85
C ASP A 97 11.47 16.94 3.82
N ILE A 98 11.14 15.84 4.50
CA ILE A 98 11.99 15.15 5.48
C ILE A 98 12.44 13.80 4.92
N PRO A 99 13.71 13.65 4.48
CA PRO A 99 14.19 12.37 3.96
C PRO A 99 14.18 11.30 5.06
N TYR A 100 13.83 10.05 4.69
CA TYR A 100 13.93 8.93 5.62
C TYR A 100 15.38 8.54 5.88
N PHE A 101 16.22 8.53 4.84
CA PHE A 101 17.59 8.08 4.93
C PHE A 101 18.57 9.24 4.80
N THR A 102 19.64 9.18 5.58
CA THR A 102 20.78 10.10 5.46
C THR A 102 21.72 9.68 4.33
N ASP A 103 21.76 8.39 3.98
CA ASP A 103 22.54 7.86 2.86
C ASP A 103 21.83 8.19 1.51
N PRO A 104 22.50 8.90 0.58
CA PRO A 104 21.94 9.25 -0.72
C PRO A 104 21.71 8.05 -1.66
N ASN A 105 22.22 6.86 -1.32
CA ASN A 105 22.01 5.62 -2.08
C ASN A 105 20.84 4.77 -1.55
N LYS A 106 20.14 5.25 -0.52
CA LYS A 106 18.95 4.59 0.01
C LYS A 106 17.71 5.36 -0.40
N PHE A 107 16.72 4.65 -0.92
CA PHE A 107 15.47 5.19 -1.44
C PHE A 107 14.26 4.51 -0.82
N VAL A 108 13.13 5.23 -0.79
CA VAL A 108 11.81 4.66 -0.48
C VAL A 108 10.92 4.81 -1.70
N VAL A 109 10.38 3.69 -2.17
CA VAL A 109 9.41 3.66 -3.27
C VAL A 109 8.01 3.50 -2.69
N VAL A 110 7.13 4.44 -2.99
CA VAL A 110 5.78 4.51 -2.42
C VAL A 110 4.71 4.69 -3.49
N GLY A 111 3.51 4.20 -3.17
CA GLY A 111 2.27 4.43 -3.90
C GLY A 111 1.24 5.19 -3.07
N HIS A 112 -0.04 4.78 -3.12
CA HIS A 112 -1.16 5.22 -2.28
C HIS A 112 -1.53 6.72 -2.38
N THR A 113 -0.57 7.59 -2.53
CA THR A 113 -0.82 9.03 -2.70
C THR A 113 -0.54 9.40 -4.15
N PRO A 114 -1.59 9.61 -4.94
CA PRO A 114 -1.43 9.94 -6.35
C PRO A 114 -0.56 11.18 -6.55
N THR A 115 0.41 11.09 -7.44
CA THR A 115 1.33 12.21 -7.76
C THR A 115 0.59 13.43 -8.27
N LEU A 116 -0.60 13.23 -8.87
CA LEU A 116 -1.55 14.30 -9.18
C LEU A 116 -1.87 15.18 -7.96
N GLY A 117 -1.96 14.60 -6.77
CA GLY A 117 -2.19 15.32 -5.51
C GLY A 117 -0.91 15.95 -4.92
N ILE A 118 0.28 15.48 -5.34
CA ILE A 118 1.57 15.98 -4.83
C ILE A 118 2.05 17.18 -5.64
N ASN A 119 2.13 17.02 -6.97
CA ASN A 119 2.70 18.04 -7.89
C ASN A 119 1.78 18.42 -9.06
N GLY A 120 0.57 17.85 -9.12
CA GLY A 120 -0.42 18.12 -10.17
C GLY A 120 -0.17 17.39 -11.49
N LYS A 121 0.76 16.41 -11.52
CA LYS A 121 1.12 15.68 -12.76
C LYS A 121 1.01 14.17 -12.56
N PRO A 122 0.53 13.42 -13.57
CA PRO A 122 0.46 11.95 -13.53
C PRO A 122 1.80 11.32 -13.99
N GLU A 123 2.89 11.69 -13.34
CA GLU A 123 4.24 11.18 -13.63
C GLU A 123 4.93 10.78 -12.33
N ILE A 124 5.91 9.88 -12.38
CA ILE A 124 6.69 9.48 -11.20
C ILE A 124 7.33 10.71 -10.58
N PHE A 125 7.16 10.85 -9.26
CA PHE A 125 7.64 12.01 -8.53
C PHE A 125 8.84 11.63 -7.67
N TYR A 126 9.91 12.42 -7.80
CA TYR A 126 11.14 12.26 -7.04
C TYR A 126 11.35 13.47 -6.14
N LYS A 127 11.56 13.21 -4.86
CA LYS A 127 11.96 14.27 -3.92
C LYS A 127 12.77 13.67 -2.77
N ASN A 128 13.90 14.28 -2.47
CA ASN A 128 14.86 13.73 -1.52
C ASN A 128 15.21 12.27 -1.89
N ASN A 129 14.94 11.30 -1.00
CA ASN A 129 15.10 9.88 -1.29
C ASN A 129 13.76 9.15 -1.49
N PHE A 130 12.68 9.88 -1.77
CA PHE A 130 11.39 9.30 -2.12
C PHE A 130 11.20 9.17 -3.63
N ILE A 131 10.58 8.08 -4.04
CA ILE A 131 10.12 7.81 -5.39
C ILE A 131 8.63 7.43 -5.29
N ALA A 132 7.74 8.37 -5.63
CA ALA A 132 6.29 8.12 -5.64
C ALA A 132 5.86 7.66 -7.04
N ILE A 133 5.35 6.43 -7.13
CA ILE A 133 5.01 5.78 -8.41
C ILE A 133 3.50 5.65 -8.66
N ASP A 134 2.66 6.08 -7.73
CA ASP A 134 1.21 6.13 -7.96
C ASP A 134 0.86 7.34 -8.82
N CYS A 135 0.81 7.15 -10.12
CA CYS A 135 0.46 8.20 -11.07
C CYS A 135 -1.06 8.35 -11.29
N GLY A 136 -1.86 7.76 -10.38
CA GLY A 136 -3.31 7.94 -10.35
C GLY A 136 -4.08 7.17 -11.42
N ALA A 137 -3.65 5.97 -11.80
CA ALA A 137 -4.25 5.16 -12.88
C ALA A 137 -5.76 4.91 -12.73
N CYS A 138 -6.32 5.01 -11.52
CA CYS A 138 -7.76 4.88 -11.27
C CYS A 138 -8.55 6.18 -11.51
N PHE A 139 -7.89 7.31 -11.78
CA PHE A 139 -8.51 8.61 -12.03
C PHE A 139 -8.50 8.98 -13.51
N GLU A 140 -9.48 9.79 -13.94
CA GLU A 140 -9.65 10.19 -15.34
C GLU A 140 -8.40 10.85 -15.97
N ASN A 141 -7.62 11.59 -15.17
CA ASN A 141 -6.40 12.27 -15.63
C ASN A 141 -5.13 11.60 -15.14
N GLY A 142 -5.22 10.36 -14.67
CA GLY A 142 -4.10 9.58 -14.20
C GLY A 142 -3.53 8.66 -15.30
N THR A 143 -2.42 8.03 -15.00
CA THR A 143 -1.77 7.04 -15.87
C THR A 143 -1.19 5.90 -15.03
N LEU A 144 -1.05 4.72 -15.62
CA LEU A 144 -0.30 3.63 -15.00
C LEU A 144 1.18 3.85 -15.28
N ALA A 145 1.99 3.79 -14.23
CA ALA A 145 3.45 3.92 -14.35
C ALA A 145 4.17 2.67 -13.87
N CYS A 146 5.32 2.40 -14.46
CA CYS A 146 6.25 1.38 -14.02
C CYS A 146 7.66 1.97 -14.02
N LEU A 147 8.44 1.70 -12.98
CA LEU A 147 9.84 2.12 -12.85
C LEU A 147 10.76 0.90 -12.89
N CYS A 148 11.71 0.88 -13.80
CA CYS A 148 12.80 -0.09 -13.80
C CYS A 148 13.92 0.39 -12.87
N LEU A 149 14.13 -0.26 -11.73
CA LEU A 149 15.14 0.15 -10.74
C LEU A 149 16.58 -0.04 -11.22
N ASP A 150 16.82 -0.93 -12.19
CA ASP A 150 18.14 -1.15 -12.79
C ASP A 150 18.63 0.02 -13.65
N THR A 151 17.72 0.61 -14.43
CA THR A 151 18.03 1.65 -15.42
C THR A 151 17.46 3.00 -15.03
N MET A 152 16.55 3.04 -14.07
CA MET A 152 15.71 4.20 -13.73
C MET A 152 14.85 4.66 -14.93
N GLU A 153 14.55 3.73 -15.84
CA GLU A 153 13.68 3.98 -16.99
C GLU A 153 12.21 3.90 -16.55
N GLU A 154 11.45 4.88 -16.95
CA GLU A 154 10.03 5.03 -16.64
C GLU A 154 9.17 4.63 -17.83
N PHE A 155 8.12 3.87 -17.57
CA PHE A 155 7.14 3.43 -18.57
C PHE A 155 5.75 3.90 -18.15
N TYR A 156 4.98 4.42 -19.09
CA TYR A 156 3.64 4.95 -18.86
C TYR A 156 2.63 4.36 -19.86
N VAL A 157 1.41 4.02 -19.34
CA VAL A 157 0.32 3.44 -20.16
C VAL A 157 -0.99 4.20 -19.89
#